data_5d399dac30ccbbc8d4e3a62c7c10a0e6
#
_entry.id   5d399dac30ccbbc8d4e3a62c7c10a0e6
#
_cell.length_a   1.000
_cell.length_b   1.000
_cell.length_c   1.000
_cell.angle_alpha   90.00
_cell.angle_beta   90.00
_cell.angle_gamma   90.00
#
_symmetry.space_group_name_H-M   'P 1'
#
loop_
_entity.id
_entity.type
_entity.pdbx_description
1 polymer ?
#
loop_
_entity_poly.entity_id
_entity_poly.type
_entity_poly.pdbx_seq_one_letter_code
_entity_poly.pdbx_strand_id
1 'polypeptide(L)'
;MFIAARKYNKACRYLSSLRDTMGSTEDEEEEKIRAVEVPLKLNIAACHLATKNWDEAKTECEKVLEIQETNSKAIFRRGQALLGMNDFDAALQDLQKVRELQPDDKGVLNEIARAKKAKLDMVKKEKQLYSKMFK
;
A
#
# COMPACT_ATOMS: atom_id res chain seq x y z
N MET A 1 7.17 -15.75 4.94
CA MET A 1 6.75 -14.35 4.90
C MET A 1 7.17 -13.54 6.12
N PHE A 2 6.96 -14.05 7.31
CA PHE A 2 7.40 -13.38 8.54
C PHE A 2 8.92 -13.13 8.55
N ILE A 3 9.72 -14.10 8.10
CA ILE A 3 11.18 -14.02 8.04
C ILE A 3 11.62 -12.97 7.00
N ALA A 4 10.95 -12.90 5.85
CA ALA A 4 11.24 -11.92 4.80
C ALA A 4 10.98 -10.49 5.29
N ALA A 5 9.84 -10.24 5.94
CA ALA A 5 9.51 -8.94 6.51
C ALA A 5 10.55 -8.51 7.57
N ARG A 6 11.03 -9.43 8.40
CA ARG A 6 12.10 -9.16 9.37
C ARG A 6 13.40 -8.71 8.72
N LYS A 7 13.81 -9.38 7.63
CA LYS A 7 15.02 -9.02 6.88
C LYS A 7 14.91 -7.62 6.29
N TYR A 8 13.79 -7.29 5.65
CA TYR A 8 13.56 -5.98 5.07
C TYR A 8 13.50 -4.88 6.14
N ASN A 9 12.85 -5.14 7.26
CA ASN A 9 12.78 -4.20 8.38
C ASN A 9 14.17 -3.91 8.97
N LYS A 10 15.00 -4.94 9.11
CA LYS A 10 16.37 -4.80 9.59
C LYS A 10 17.21 -3.96 8.64
N ALA A 11 17.08 -4.18 7.32
CA ALA A 11 17.77 -3.40 6.31
C ALA A 11 17.33 -1.93 6.34
N CYS A 12 16.05 -1.66 6.47
CA CYS A 12 15.51 -0.29 6.58
C CYS A 12 16.04 0.42 7.83
N ARG A 13 16.12 -0.27 8.97
CA ARG A 13 16.68 0.29 10.21
C ARG A 13 18.16 0.63 10.05
N TYR A 14 18.90 -0.24 9.38
CA TYR A 14 20.31 0.00 9.10
C TYR A 14 20.51 1.24 8.22
N LEU A 15 19.71 1.40 7.17
CA LEU A 15 19.76 2.56 6.30
C LEU A 15 19.41 3.86 7.05
N SER A 16 18.42 3.82 7.92
CA SER A 16 18.04 4.96 8.76
C SER A 16 19.18 5.34 9.70
N SER A 17 19.82 4.36 10.34
CA SER A 17 20.96 4.56 11.22
C SER A 17 22.15 5.17 10.47
N LEU A 18 22.44 4.71 9.26
CA LEU A 18 23.49 5.29 8.40
C LEU A 18 23.18 6.76 8.09
N ARG A 19 21.96 7.07 7.72
CA ARG A 19 21.53 8.43 7.42
C ARG A 19 21.75 9.36 8.62
N ASP A 20 21.38 8.90 9.80
CA ASP A 20 21.52 9.65 11.05
C ASP A 20 23.00 9.88 11.42
N THR A 21 23.85 8.87 11.19
CA THR A 21 25.28 8.91 11.53
C THR A 21 26.07 9.79 10.56
N MET A 22 25.69 9.80 9.29
CA MET A 22 26.41 10.56 8.25
C MET A 22 26.10 12.06 8.24
N GLY A 23 25.08 12.49 8.98
CA GLY A 23 24.67 13.91 9.04
C GLY A 23 24.07 14.38 7.71
N SER A 24 24.35 15.62 7.30
CA SER A 24 23.89 16.14 6.02
C SER A 24 24.66 15.46 4.89
N THR A 25 24.10 14.37 4.35
CA THR A 25 24.66 13.69 3.17
C THR A 25 24.50 14.56 1.94
N GLU A 26 25.45 14.48 1.02
CA GLU A 26 25.29 15.10 -0.30
C GLU A 26 24.07 14.49 -1.01
N ASP A 27 23.38 15.31 -1.82
CA ASP A 27 22.14 14.91 -2.51
C ASP A 27 22.26 13.57 -3.25
N GLU A 28 23.42 13.31 -3.88
CA GLU A 28 23.68 12.07 -4.62
C GLU A 28 23.69 10.82 -3.72
N GLU A 29 24.25 10.93 -2.52
CA GLU A 29 24.29 9.83 -1.56
C GLU A 29 22.91 9.57 -0.98
N GLU A 30 22.14 10.61 -0.72
CA GLU A 30 20.77 10.48 -0.27
C GLU A 30 19.88 9.80 -1.32
N GLU A 31 20.06 10.14 -2.60
CA GLU A 31 19.36 9.47 -3.70
C GLU A 31 19.70 7.99 -3.79
N LYS A 32 20.98 7.61 -3.58
CA LYS A 32 21.39 6.20 -3.55
C LYS A 32 20.73 5.44 -2.40
N ILE A 33 20.62 6.07 -1.23
CA ILE A 33 19.93 5.48 -0.08
C ILE A 33 18.44 5.29 -0.39
N ARG A 34 17.81 6.30 -0.97
CA ARG A 34 16.38 6.21 -1.38
C ARG A 34 16.13 5.13 -2.43
N ALA A 35 17.06 4.98 -3.38
CA ALA A 35 16.97 3.95 -4.42
C ALA A 35 16.96 2.53 -3.85
N VAL A 36 17.56 2.31 -2.68
CA VAL A 36 17.53 1.02 -1.97
C VAL A 36 16.33 0.94 -1.02
N GLU A 37 16.04 2.02 -0.32
CA GLU A 37 14.99 2.11 0.68
C GLU A 37 13.59 1.88 0.09
N VAL A 38 13.30 2.49 -1.07
CA VAL A 38 11.98 2.38 -1.70
C VAL A 38 11.60 0.94 -2.04
N PRO A 39 12.44 0.15 -2.75
CA PRO A 39 12.12 -1.26 -2.99
C PRO A 39 11.97 -2.09 -1.72
N LEU A 40 12.77 -1.82 -0.68
CA LEU A 40 12.66 -2.53 0.59
C LEU A 40 11.31 -2.27 1.25
N LYS A 41 10.89 -1.02 1.32
CA LYS A 41 9.58 -0.66 1.91
C LYS A 41 8.42 -1.25 1.11
N LEU A 42 8.51 -1.27 -0.21
CA LEU A 42 7.51 -1.91 -1.07
C LEU A 42 7.43 -3.41 -0.82
N ASN A 43 8.55 -4.08 -0.60
CA ASN A 43 8.58 -5.50 -0.27
C ASN A 43 8.03 -5.79 1.12
N ILE A 44 8.30 -4.92 2.09
CA ILE A 44 7.70 -4.99 3.43
C ILE A 44 6.18 -4.86 3.33
N ALA A 45 5.71 -3.90 2.55
CA ALA A 45 4.27 -3.72 2.31
C ALA A 45 3.64 -4.98 1.70
N ALA A 46 4.31 -5.60 0.72
CA ALA A 46 3.84 -6.85 0.11
C ALA A 46 3.74 -7.98 1.15
N CYS A 47 4.71 -8.09 2.05
CA CYS A 47 4.68 -9.07 3.13
C CYS A 47 3.51 -8.82 4.09
N HIS A 48 3.26 -7.57 4.45
CA HIS A 48 2.12 -7.21 5.30
C HIS A 48 0.78 -7.48 4.60
N LEU A 49 0.66 -7.23 3.30
CA LEU A 49 -0.53 -7.59 2.53
C LEU A 49 -0.79 -9.09 2.56
N ALA A 50 0.25 -9.89 2.39
CA ALA A 50 0.14 -11.35 2.40
C ALA A 50 -0.26 -11.91 3.77
N THR A 51 0.14 -11.25 4.85
CA THR A 51 -0.21 -11.62 6.23
C THR A 51 -1.46 -10.88 6.74
N LYS A 52 -2.13 -10.12 5.88
CA LYS A 52 -3.34 -9.35 6.19
C LYS A 52 -3.13 -8.27 7.26
N ASN A 53 -1.92 -7.77 7.38
CA ASN A 53 -1.59 -6.62 8.23
C ASN A 53 -1.81 -5.33 7.44
N TRP A 54 -3.07 -4.97 7.24
CA TRP A 54 -3.48 -3.90 6.34
C TRP A 54 -2.94 -2.52 6.77
N ASP A 55 -2.98 -2.21 8.05
CA ASP A 55 -2.50 -0.93 8.60
C ASP A 55 -1.00 -0.73 8.36
N GLU A 56 -0.21 -1.77 8.64
CA GLU A 56 1.24 -1.74 8.43
C GLU A 56 1.59 -1.62 6.95
N ALA A 57 0.86 -2.35 6.10
CA ALA A 57 1.04 -2.28 4.65
C ALA A 57 0.77 -0.87 4.14
N LYS A 58 -0.33 -0.27 4.56
CA LYS A 58 -0.69 1.11 4.23
C LYS A 58 0.40 2.09 4.67
N THR A 59 0.88 1.97 5.89
CA THR A 59 1.91 2.84 6.45
C THR A 59 3.20 2.79 5.64
N GLU A 60 3.66 1.59 5.26
CA GLU A 60 4.87 1.45 4.45
C GLU A 60 4.69 2.06 3.05
N CYS A 61 3.52 1.89 2.45
CA CYS A 61 3.21 2.53 1.17
C CYS A 61 3.21 4.05 1.27
N GLU A 62 2.66 4.61 2.34
CA GLU A 62 2.64 6.05 2.57
C GLU A 62 4.05 6.63 2.73
N LYS A 63 4.95 5.90 3.39
CA LYS A 63 6.36 6.29 3.50
C LYS A 63 7.03 6.35 2.12
N VAL A 64 6.74 5.38 1.25
CA VAL A 64 7.25 5.40 -0.13
C VAL A 64 6.70 6.59 -0.89
N LEU A 65 5.42 6.90 -0.72
CA LEU A 65 4.75 8.00 -1.42
C LEU A 65 5.25 9.38 -0.96
N GLU A 66 5.76 9.50 0.26
CA GLU A 66 6.45 10.71 0.72
C GLU A 66 7.75 10.95 -0.08
N ILE A 67 8.41 9.89 -0.51
CA ILE A 67 9.65 9.96 -1.30
C ILE A 67 9.34 10.07 -2.79
N GLN A 68 8.41 9.23 -3.28
CA GLN A 68 8.01 9.15 -4.68
C GLN A 68 6.49 9.21 -4.80
N GLU A 69 5.96 10.40 -4.97
CA GLU A 69 4.52 10.69 -4.95
C GLU A 69 3.72 9.89 -6.00
N THR A 70 4.34 9.57 -7.13
CA THR A 70 3.70 8.86 -8.25
C THR A 70 4.16 7.40 -8.39
N ASN A 71 4.68 6.80 -7.32
CA ASN A 71 5.06 5.39 -7.35
C ASN A 71 3.81 4.51 -7.47
N SER A 72 3.60 3.94 -8.66
CA SER A 72 2.39 3.17 -8.96
C SER A 72 2.25 1.91 -8.12
N LYS A 73 3.34 1.22 -7.80
CA LYS A 73 3.32 0.05 -6.91
C LYS A 73 2.87 0.40 -5.50
N ALA A 74 3.36 1.54 -4.97
CA ALA A 74 2.97 2.01 -3.65
C ALA A 74 1.49 2.37 -3.60
N ILE A 75 1.00 3.08 -4.61
CA ILE A 75 -0.42 3.46 -4.71
C ILE A 75 -1.29 2.20 -4.83
N PHE A 76 -0.89 1.24 -5.68
CA PHE A 76 -1.61 -0.01 -5.87
C PHE A 76 -1.69 -0.83 -4.57
N ARG A 77 -0.57 -1.00 -3.90
CA ARG A 77 -0.51 -1.76 -2.64
C ARG A 77 -1.26 -1.08 -1.52
N ARG A 78 -1.24 0.25 -1.47
CA ARG A 78 -2.07 1.00 -0.52
C ARG A 78 -3.55 0.78 -0.81
N GLY A 79 -3.94 0.78 -2.08
CA GLY A 79 -5.30 0.46 -2.50
C GLY A 79 -5.73 -0.94 -2.06
N GLN A 80 -4.86 -1.93 -2.20
CA GLN A 80 -5.12 -3.29 -1.72
C GLN A 80 -5.27 -3.35 -0.20
N ALA A 81 -4.44 -2.62 0.54
CA ALA A 81 -4.55 -2.52 1.99
C ALA A 81 -5.86 -1.87 2.42
N LEU A 82 -6.24 -0.77 1.77
CA LEU A 82 -7.52 -0.10 2.04
C LEU A 82 -8.71 -1.01 1.73
N LEU A 83 -8.63 -1.80 0.68
CA LEU A 83 -9.66 -2.79 0.34
C LEU A 83 -9.78 -3.84 1.45
N GLY A 84 -8.65 -4.32 1.99
CA GLY A 84 -8.64 -5.24 3.13
C GLY A 84 -9.23 -4.64 4.40
N MET A 85 -9.13 -3.33 4.57
CA MET A 85 -9.71 -2.59 5.69
C MET A 85 -11.19 -2.23 5.45
N ASN A 86 -11.76 -2.61 4.33
CA ASN A 86 -13.12 -2.26 3.89
C ASN A 86 -13.32 -0.76 3.66
N ASP A 87 -12.25 -0.03 3.44
CA ASP A 87 -12.32 1.39 3.04
C ASP A 87 -12.38 1.46 1.50
N PHE A 88 -13.56 1.15 0.97
CA PHE A 88 -13.75 0.96 -0.47
C PHE A 88 -13.57 2.24 -1.28
N ASP A 89 -14.02 3.38 -0.76
CA ASP A 89 -13.92 4.64 -1.48
C ASP A 89 -12.46 5.09 -1.63
N ALA A 90 -11.68 5.02 -0.56
CA ALA A 90 -10.25 5.34 -0.61
C ALA A 90 -9.48 4.33 -1.48
N ALA A 91 -9.83 3.05 -1.39
CA ALA A 91 -9.23 2.00 -2.22
C ALA A 91 -9.49 2.27 -3.71
N LEU A 92 -10.72 2.61 -4.06
CA LEU A 92 -11.08 2.93 -5.45
C LEU A 92 -10.36 4.18 -5.97
N GLN A 93 -10.17 5.20 -5.13
CA GLN A 93 -9.39 6.37 -5.51
C GLN A 93 -7.96 6.01 -5.88
N ASP A 94 -7.30 5.20 -5.05
CA ASP A 94 -5.94 4.74 -5.32
C ASP A 94 -5.85 3.89 -6.58
N LEU A 95 -6.77 2.94 -6.74
CA LEU A 95 -6.80 2.05 -7.89
C LEU A 95 -7.09 2.80 -9.19
N GLN A 96 -7.97 3.79 -9.17
CA GLN A 96 -8.22 4.65 -10.33
C GLN A 96 -6.99 5.47 -10.71
N LYS A 97 -6.25 5.95 -9.73
CA LYS A 97 -5.00 6.68 -9.96
C LYS A 97 -3.96 5.80 -10.64
N VAL A 98 -3.82 4.55 -10.22
CA VAL A 98 -2.94 3.58 -10.88
C VAL A 98 -3.41 3.27 -12.29
N ARG A 99 -4.72 3.16 -12.50
CA ARG A 99 -5.29 2.96 -13.83
C ARG A 99 -4.92 4.09 -14.79
N GLU A 100 -4.93 5.33 -14.31
CA GLU A 100 -4.49 6.48 -15.12
C GLU A 100 -3.01 6.39 -15.49
N LEU A 101 -2.17 5.88 -14.58
CA LEU A 101 -0.74 5.70 -14.79
C LEU A 101 -0.42 4.48 -15.67
N GLN A 102 -1.23 3.42 -15.56
CA GLN A 102 -1.04 2.14 -16.24
C GLN A 102 -2.37 1.61 -16.80
N PRO A 103 -2.89 2.21 -17.90
CA PRO A 103 -4.24 1.89 -18.40
C PRO A 103 -4.44 0.44 -18.83
N ASP A 104 -3.39 -0.22 -19.29
CA ASP A 104 -3.46 -1.57 -19.86
C ASP A 104 -3.17 -2.69 -18.83
N ASP A 105 -2.97 -2.34 -17.57
CA ASP A 105 -2.68 -3.33 -16.53
C ASP A 105 -3.95 -4.06 -16.11
N LYS A 106 -4.04 -5.33 -16.49
CA LYS A 106 -5.19 -6.20 -16.18
C LYS A 106 -5.34 -6.44 -14.68
N GLY A 107 -4.24 -6.49 -13.94
CA GLY A 107 -4.27 -6.64 -12.49
C GLY A 107 -4.97 -5.47 -11.80
N VAL A 108 -4.71 -4.26 -12.27
CA VAL A 108 -5.37 -3.04 -11.77
C VAL A 108 -6.87 -3.08 -12.07
N LEU A 109 -7.25 -3.42 -13.30
CA LEU A 109 -8.65 -3.53 -13.70
C LEU A 109 -9.39 -4.59 -12.88
N ASN A 110 -8.75 -5.73 -12.61
CA ASN A 110 -9.32 -6.78 -11.79
C ASN A 110 -9.54 -6.33 -10.34
N GLU A 111 -8.58 -5.61 -9.77
CA GLU A 111 -8.71 -5.08 -8.41
C GLU A 111 -9.80 -4.02 -8.30
N ILE A 112 -9.95 -3.16 -9.31
CA ILE A 112 -11.04 -2.18 -9.36
C ILE A 112 -12.39 -2.89 -9.38
N ALA A 113 -12.55 -3.90 -10.22
CA ALA A 113 -13.78 -4.69 -10.30
C ALA A 113 -14.08 -5.39 -8.97
N ARG A 114 -13.07 -5.95 -8.33
CA ARG A 114 -13.18 -6.60 -7.03
C ARG A 114 -13.60 -5.61 -5.94
N ALA A 115 -13.00 -4.41 -5.93
CA ALA A 115 -13.34 -3.36 -4.97
C ALA A 115 -14.78 -2.89 -5.14
N LYS A 116 -15.24 -2.68 -6.36
CA LYS A 116 -16.62 -2.29 -6.66
C LYS A 116 -17.61 -3.35 -6.22
N LYS A 117 -17.32 -4.62 -6.50
CA LYS A 117 -18.15 -5.74 -6.08
C LYS A 117 -18.22 -5.84 -4.56
N ALA A 118 -17.09 -5.74 -3.87
CA ALA A 118 -17.03 -5.80 -2.41
C ALA A 118 -17.84 -4.66 -1.77
N LYS A 119 -17.74 -3.45 -2.33
CA LYS A 119 -18.55 -2.31 -1.88
C LYS A 119 -20.05 -2.57 -2.04
N LEU A 120 -20.44 -3.09 -3.21
CA LEU A 120 -21.84 -3.41 -3.50
C LEU A 120 -22.37 -4.49 -2.55
N ASP A 121 -21.60 -5.54 -2.30
CA ASP A 121 -21.98 -6.61 -1.37
C ASP A 121 -22.13 -6.10 0.05
N MET A 122 -21.26 -5.19 0.48
CA MET A 122 -21.36 -4.56 1.81
C MET A 122 -22.63 -3.74 1.94
N VAL A 123 -22.96 -2.93 0.94
CA VAL A 123 -24.18 -2.12 0.90
C VAL A 123 -25.44 -3.02 0.97
N LYS A 124 -25.43 -4.14 0.24
CA LYS A 124 -26.55 -5.11 0.27
C LYS A 124 -26.72 -5.73 1.66
N LYS A 125 -25.61 -6.11 2.31
CA LYS A 125 -25.63 -6.66 3.67
C LYS A 125 -26.17 -5.65 4.67
N GLU A 126 -25.75 -4.41 4.58
CA GLU A 126 -26.24 -3.33 5.44
C GLU A 126 -27.74 -3.11 5.27
N LYS A 127 -28.22 -3.09 4.03
CA LYS A 127 -29.66 -2.97 3.74
C LYS A 127 -30.47 -4.12 4.31
N GLN A 128 -29.99 -5.35 4.19
CA GLN A 128 -30.66 -6.52 4.74
C GLN A 128 -30.73 -6.47 6.27
N LEU A 129 -29.61 -6.11 6.90
CA LEU A 129 -29.55 -5.96 8.35
C LEU A 129 -30.50 -4.86 8.84
N TYR A 130 -30.50 -3.72 8.17
CA TYR A 130 -31.35 -2.59 8.47
C TYR A 130 -32.80 -2.96 8.32
N SER A 131 -33.16 -3.65 7.25
CA SER A 131 -34.53 -4.15 7.01
C SER A 131 -35.02 -5.07 8.13
N LYS A 132 -34.15 -5.96 8.63
CA LYS A 132 -34.47 -6.87 9.74
C LYS A 132 -34.69 -6.13 11.06
N MET A 133 -34.00 -5.02 11.28
CA MET A 133 -34.11 -4.23 12.50
C MET A 133 -35.44 -3.50 12.61
N PHE A 134 -36.09 -3.22 11.48
CA PHE A 134 -37.34 -2.45 11.42
C PHE A 134 -38.59 -3.27 11.05
N LYS A 135 -38.49 -4.59 11.13
CA LYS A 135 -39.64 -5.47 10.95
C LYS A 135 -40.40 -5.70 12.24
#